data_c8d627bf777c360004f2ae69a3bd1f02
#
_entry.id   c8d627bf777c360004f2ae69a3bd1f02
#
_cell.length_a   1.000
_cell.length_b   1.000
_cell.length_c   1.000
_cell.angle_alpha   90.00
_cell.angle_beta   90.00
_cell.angle_gamma   90.00
#
_symmetry.space_group_name_H-M   'P 1'
#
loop_
_entity.id
_entity.type
_entity.pdbx_description
1 polymer ?
#
loop_
_entity_poly.entity_id
_entity_poly.type
_entity_poly.pdbx_seq_one_letter_code
_entity_poly.pdbx_strand_id
1 'polypeptide(L)'
;MQRYSLILLIILPFLAGCGDYNHVMKTADYEYKYEAAKGYYSDGSFRKAAESFRDVLAILKGTQYGDECLFMLGMSNFRLGDFESASEFFKKYYQSYPKGKYVELSRYYCAMSYYNSIPDIRLDQSSTMEALTEFSTFLDYFPETSLKAQTQDVIFNLQDKLVEKEFLSAKMYYDLGSYLGNMTSSGCSNYEACIVTAQNALKDYPYASPSRREELSILVLRSKYHLARQSIIEKRIERFRDAIDEYYAFENEFPESQYMREAKNIFNHSERVVSKKGDLDEDDVESDVTKINKSKKINHN
;
A
#
# COMPACT_ATOMS: atom_id res chain seq x y z
N MET A 1 -0.07 55.65 -21.70
CA MET A 1 0.77 55.74 -20.49
C MET A 1 0.07 55.27 -19.21
N GLN A 2 -1.22 55.47 -19.03
CA GLN A 2 -1.94 55.08 -17.82
C GLN A 2 -2.05 53.55 -17.57
N ARG A 3 -2.07 52.71 -18.62
CA ARG A 3 -2.14 51.23 -18.47
C ARG A 3 -0.86 50.59 -17.92
N TYR A 4 0.30 51.15 -18.22
CA TYR A 4 1.59 50.65 -17.73
C TYR A 4 1.86 51.07 -16.28
N SER A 5 1.27 52.20 -15.82
CA SER A 5 1.36 52.65 -14.43
C SER A 5 0.62 51.74 -13.48
N LEU A 6 -0.54 51.16 -13.92
CA LEU A 6 -1.32 50.23 -13.12
C LEU A 6 -0.63 48.86 -12.96
N ILE A 7 0.05 48.39 -14.01
CA ILE A 7 0.83 47.14 -13.98
C ILE A 7 2.05 47.26 -13.05
N LEU A 8 2.70 48.43 -13.08
CA LEU A 8 3.85 48.73 -12.21
C LEU A 8 3.44 48.75 -10.74
N LEU A 9 2.23 49.27 -10.42
CA LEU A 9 1.72 49.35 -9.05
C LEU A 9 1.34 47.98 -8.47
N ILE A 10 0.98 46.98 -9.32
CA ILE A 10 0.66 45.61 -8.91
C ILE A 10 1.95 44.77 -8.67
N ILE A 11 3.06 45.11 -9.31
CA ILE A 11 4.32 44.37 -9.19
C ILE A 11 5.14 44.83 -7.96
N LEU A 12 4.98 46.08 -7.49
CA LEU A 12 5.73 46.61 -6.34
C LEU A 12 5.58 45.78 -5.03
N PRO A 13 4.38 45.29 -4.61
CA PRO A 13 4.26 44.54 -3.37
C PRO A 13 4.95 43.15 -3.40
N PHE A 14 5.19 42.57 -4.60
CA PHE A 14 5.90 41.31 -4.71
C PHE A 14 7.43 41.42 -4.50
N LEU A 15 8.01 42.60 -4.59
CA LEU A 15 9.45 42.85 -4.37
C LEU A 15 9.80 43.12 -2.90
N ALA A 16 8.85 43.56 -2.08
CA ALA A 16 9.08 43.89 -0.67
C ALA A 16 9.28 42.65 0.23
N GLY A 17 8.70 41.49 -0.13
CA GLY A 17 8.76 40.27 0.70
C GLY A 17 10.13 39.53 0.66
N CYS A 18 11.03 39.86 -0.26
CA CYS A 18 12.32 39.18 -0.37
C CYS A 18 13.42 39.79 0.52
N GLY A 19 13.29 41.06 0.89
CA GLY A 19 14.30 41.79 1.71
C GLY A 19 14.29 41.33 3.15
N ASP A 20 13.11 41.11 3.71
CA ASP A 20 12.92 40.73 5.11
C ASP A 20 13.42 39.31 5.40
N TYR A 21 13.12 38.34 4.55
CA TYR A 21 13.61 36.96 4.69
C TYR A 21 15.15 36.87 4.67
N ASN A 22 15.80 37.58 3.75
CA ASN A 22 17.25 37.60 3.67
C ASN A 22 17.90 38.23 4.91
N HIS A 23 17.25 39.23 5.50
CA HIS A 23 17.70 39.81 6.77
C HIS A 23 17.60 38.79 7.92
N VAL A 24 16.47 38.09 8.04
CA VAL A 24 16.26 37.04 9.02
C VAL A 24 17.31 35.95 8.88
N MET A 25 17.57 35.46 7.67
CA MET A 25 18.54 34.38 7.45
C MET A 25 20.00 34.77 7.77
N LYS A 26 20.35 36.05 7.65
CA LYS A 26 21.69 36.56 7.93
C LYS A 26 21.91 36.97 9.39
N THR A 27 20.86 37.11 10.19
CA THR A 27 21.00 37.49 11.60
C THR A 27 21.70 36.39 12.40
N ALA A 28 22.48 36.80 13.39
CA ALA A 28 23.06 35.91 14.40
C ALA A 28 22.12 35.70 15.61
N ASP A 29 21.00 36.40 15.65
CA ASP A 29 20.00 36.26 16.71
C ASP A 29 19.10 35.03 16.40
N TYR A 30 19.36 33.93 17.08
CA TYR A 30 18.69 32.65 16.86
C TYR A 30 17.26 32.62 17.42
N GLU A 31 16.98 33.39 18.48
CA GLU A 31 15.63 33.51 19.05
C GLU A 31 14.75 34.32 18.09
N TYR A 32 15.26 35.44 17.59
CA TYR A 32 14.57 36.23 16.56
C TYR A 32 14.27 35.39 15.29
N LYS A 33 15.29 34.62 14.85
CA LYS A 33 15.12 33.73 13.67
C LYS A 33 14.08 32.64 13.91
N TYR A 34 14.05 32.07 15.12
CA TYR A 34 13.06 31.08 15.52
C TYR A 34 11.63 31.67 15.52
N GLU A 35 11.43 32.85 16.09
CA GLU A 35 10.13 33.52 16.08
C GLU A 35 9.70 33.93 14.67
N ALA A 36 10.62 34.38 13.84
CA ALA A 36 10.36 34.65 12.42
C ALA A 36 9.95 33.36 11.66
N ALA A 37 10.58 32.23 11.95
CA ALA A 37 10.22 30.93 11.36
C ALA A 37 8.77 30.52 11.72
N LYS A 38 8.33 30.78 12.95
CA LYS A 38 6.93 30.57 13.39
C LYS A 38 5.99 31.50 12.63
N GLY A 39 6.37 32.76 12.41
CA GLY A 39 5.65 33.71 11.59
C GLY A 39 5.48 33.19 10.16
N TYR A 40 6.55 32.73 9.52
CA TYR A 40 6.49 32.16 8.18
C TYR A 40 5.59 30.92 8.11
N TYR A 41 5.59 30.07 9.15
CA TYR A 41 4.71 28.93 9.22
C TYR A 41 3.23 29.36 9.28
N SER A 42 2.91 30.35 10.13
CA SER A 42 1.56 30.89 10.30
C SER A 42 1.03 31.51 8.99
N ASP A 43 1.90 32.17 8.25
CA ASP A 43 1.59 32.81 6.95
C ASP A 43 1.49 31.80 5.79
N GLY A 44 1.69 30.50 6.06
CA GLY A 44 1.71 29.48 5.01
C GLY A 44 2.98 29.44 4.16
N SER A 45 4.00 30.23 4.50
CA SER A 45 5.31 30.26 3.84
C SER A 45 6.21 29.10 4.29
N PHE A 46 5.70 27.86 4.15
CA PHE A 46 6.30 26.65 4.74
C PHE A 46 7.75 26.39 4.31
N ARG A 47 8.15 26.79 3.11
CA ARG A 47 9.56 26.68 2.65
C ARG A 47 10.46 27.58 3.47
N LYS A 48 10.11 28.87 3.65
CA LYS A 48 10.86 29.80 4.46
C LYS A 48 10.92 29.34 5.92
N ALA A 49 9.79 28.81 6.44
CA ALA A 49 9.72 28.25 7.78
C ALA A 49 10.68 27.07 7.93
N ALA A 50 10.64 26.08 7.03
CA ALA A 50 11.50 24.90 7.09
C ALA A 50 12.99 25.26 7.03
N GLU A 51 13.38 26.15 6.12
CA GLU A 51 14.77 26.63 6.01
C GLU A 51 15.22 27.35 7.29
N SER A 52 14.39 28.23 7.84
CA SER A 52 14.71 28.97 9.07
C SER A 52 14.79 28.06 10.30
N PHE A 53 13.84 27.14 10.49
CA PHE A 53 13.90 26.16 11.59
C PHE A 53 15.12 25.24 11.47
N ARG A 54 15.47 24.80 10.25
CA ARG A 54 16.65 23.95 10.01
C ARG A 54 17.94 24.65 10.40
N ASP A 55 18.06 25.94 10.10
CA ASP A 55 19.24 26.76 10.40
C ASP A 55 19.46 26.92 11.91
N VAL A 56 18.39 27.09 12.69
CA VAL A 56 18.49 27.30 14.15
C VAL A 56 18.46 26.00 14.97
N LEU A 57 18.03 24.89 14.39
CA LEU A 57 17.78 23.64 15.13
C LEU A 57 19.00 23.13 15.90
N ALA A 58 20.19 23.19 15.28
CA ALA A 58 21.41 22.69 15.92
C ALA A 58 21.80 23.50 17.19
N ILE A 59 21.52 24.79 17.18
CA ILE A 59 21.85 25.71 18.25
C ILE A 59 20.81 25.66 19.37
N LEU A 60 19.54 25.53 19.00
CA LEU A 60 18.43 25.46 19.94
C LEU A 60 18.32 24.09 20.62
N LYS A 61 19.08 23.08 20.16
CA LYS A 61 19.09 21.75 20.77
C LYS A 61 19.50 21.82 22.24
N GLY A 62 18.65 21.30 23.13
CA GLY A 62 18.85 21.33 24.58
C GLY A 62 18.34 22.59 25.25
N THR A 63 17.85 23.60 24.52
CA THR A 63 17.12 24.74 25.07
C THR A 63 15.62 24.43 25.15
N GLN A 64 14.87 25.34 25.81
CA GLN A 64 13.40 25.26 25.87
C GLN A 64 12.69 25.35 24.51
N TYR A 65 13.38 25.78 23.47
CA TYR A 65 12.84 25.92 22.10
C TYR A 65 13.15 24.73 21.20
N GLY A 66 14.08 23.83 21.60
CA GLY A 66 14.64 22.80 20.75
C GLY A 66 13.63 21.73 20.33
N ASP A 67 12.72 21.34 21.22
CA ASP A 67 11.68 20.36 20.93
C ASP A 67 10.62 20.93 19.98
N GLU A 68 10.10 22.15 20.26
CA GLU A 68 9.14 22.80 19.38
C GLU A 68 9.75 23.10 18.00
N CYS A 69 11.01 23.56 17.94
CA CYS A 69 11.72 23.81 16.70
C CYS A 69 11.79 22.55 15.80
N LEU A 70 12.14 21.40 16.37
CA LEU A 70 12.21 20.14 15.63
C LEU A 70 10.84 19.68 15.15
N PHE A 71 9.79 19.80 15.98
CA PHE A 71 8.43 19.49 15.59
C PHE A 71 7.92 20.38 14.47
N MET A 72 8.13 21.71 14.58
CA MET A 72 7.71 22.69 13.57
C MET A 72 8.46 22.53 12.25
N LEU A 73 9.73 22.09 12.29
CA LEU A 73 10.47 21.71 11.08
C LEU A 73 9.82 20.51 10.38
N GLY A 74 9.47 19.46 11.13
CA GLY A 74 8.70 18.32 10.61
C GLY A 74 7.37 18.75 10.00
N MET A 75 6.61 19.60 10.71
CA MET A 75 5.34 20.12 10.22
C MET A 75 5.48 20.98 8.98
N SER A 76 6.55 21.79 8.88
CA SER A 76 6.81 22.62 7.69
C SER A 76 7.07 21.78 6.46
N ASN A 77 7.88 20.70 6.57
CA ASN A 77 8.11 19.77 5.47
C ASN A 77 6.82 18.97 5.11
N PHE A 78 6.04 18.56 6.12
CA PHE A 78 4.76 17.89 5.90
C PHE A 78 3.79 18.78 5.08
N ARG A 79 3.70 20.07 5.42
CA ARG A 79 2.85 21.04 4.72
C ARG A 79 3.38 21.38 3.31
N LEU A 80 4.68 21.19 3.06
CA LEU A 80 5.28 21.29 1.74
C LEU A 80 5.02 20.07 0.85
N GLY A 81 4.57 18.95 1.42
CA GLY A 81 4.48 17.68 0.72
C GLY A 81 5.82 16.93 0.63
N ASP A 82 6.86 17.42 1.32
CA ASP A 82 8.13 16.70 1.48
C ASP A 82 7.98 15.68 2.62
N PHE A 83 7.26 14.59 2.31
CA PHE A 83 6.89 13.60 3.31
C PHE A 83 8.08 12.74 3.75
N GLU A 84 9.09 12.56 2.92
CA GLU A 84 10.33 11.88 3.28
C GLU A 84 11.05 12.64 4.41
N SER A 85 11.40 13.91 4.17
CA SER A 85 12.00 14.76 5.21
C SER A 85 11.10 14.89 6.44
N ALA A 86 9.79 15.02 6.27
CA ALA A 86 8.84 15.14 7.38
C ALA A 86 8.88 13.91 8.29
N SER A 87 8.84 12.70 7.72
CA SER A 87 8.90 11.45 8.49
C SER A 87 10.19 11.34 9.30
N GLU A 88 11.34 11.71 8.71
CA GLU A 88 12.63 11.72 9.38
C GLU A 88 12.66 12.69 10.58
N PHE A 89 12.15 13.93 10.41
CA PHE A 89 12.12 14.90 11.51
C PHE A 89 11.16 14.49 12.62
N PHE A 90 10.00 13.94 12.31
CA PHE A 90 9.09 13.42 13.33
C PHE A 90 9.67 12.21 14.05
N LYS A 91 10.32 11.29 13.34
CA LYS A 91 11.04 10.14 13.91
C LYS A 91 12.15 10.61 14.87
N LYS A 92 12.95 11.59 14.43
CA LYS A 92 13.98 12.20 15.25
C LYS A 92 13.39 12.91 16.48
N TYR A 93 12.19 13.51 16.37
CA TYR A 93 11.52 14.15 17.50
C TYR A 93 11.21 13.14 18.61
N TYR A 94 10.44 12.09 18.34
CA TYR A 94 10.04 11.15 19.38
C TYR A 94 11.20 10.31 19.93
N GLN A 95 12.29 10.18 19.19
CA GLN A 95 13.52 9.56 19.67
C GLN A 95 14.32 10.49 20.59
N SER A 96 14.38 11.79 20.27
CA SER A 96 15.15 12.77 21.04
C SER A 96 14.38 13.31 22.25
N TYR A 97 13.07 13.40 22.14
CA TYR A 97 12.16 13.97 23.14
C TYR A 97 11.02 13.00 23.49
N PRO A 98 11.31 11.81 24.08
CA PRO A 98 10.29 10.77 24.32
C PRO A 98 9.19 11.17 25.33
N LYS A 99 9.42 12.24 26.08
CA LYS A 99 8.46 12.87 27.00
C LYS A 99 8.09 14.30 26.56
N GLY A 100 8.44 14.68 25.34
CA GLY A 100 8.17 16.01 24.79
C GLY A 100 6.68 16.25 24.57
N LYS A 101 6.31 17.53 24.58
CA LYS A 101 4.92 17.98 24.40
C LYS A 101 4.26 17.43 23.12
N TYR A 102 5.04 17.26 22.05
CA TYR A 102 4.54 16.88 20.74
C TYR A 102 4.82 15.41 20.38
N VAL A 103 5.17 14.54 21.34
CA VAL A 103 5.57 13.16 21.08
C VAL A 103 4.43 12.36 20.41
N GLU A 104 3.20 12.52 20.90
CA GLU A 104 2.01 11.87 20.32
C GLU A 104 1.77 12.33 18.87
N LEU A 105 1.74 13.65 18.66
CA LEU A 105 1.55 14.22 17.33
C LEU A 105 2.70 13.86 16.38
N SER A 106 3.93 13.81 16.87
CA SER A 106 5.09 13.44 16.04
C SER A 106 5.02 11.99 15.57
N ARG A 107 4.58 11.04 16.40
CA ARG A 107 4.34 9.66 15.95
C ARG A 107 3.21 9.58 14.92
N TYR A 108 2.10 10.28 15.18
CA TYR A 108 0.99 10.33 14.27
C TYR A 108 1.38 10.92 12.90
N TYR A 109 2.07 12.08 12.89
CA TYR A 109 2.49 12.71 11.63
C TYR A 109 3.65 11.98 10.93
N CYS A 110 4.48 11.20 11.65
CA CYS A 110 5.41 10.27 11.04
C CYS A 110 4.66 9.23 10.19
N ALA A 111 3.67 8.57 10.78
CA ALA A 111 2.80 7.61 10.08
C ALA A 111 2.04 8.26 8.91
N MET A 112 1.50 9.47 9.12
CA MET A 112 0.81 10.25 8.08
C MET A 112 1.74 10.65 6.93
N SER A 113 3.03 10.86 7.20
CA SER A 113 4.01 11.16 6.15
C SER A 113 4.21 9.95 5.24
N TYR A 114 4.40 8.76 5.79
CA TYR A 114 4.43 7.54 5.00
C TYR A 114 3.11 7.30 4.24
N TYR A 115 1.98 7.54 4.89
CA TYR A 115 0.65 7.40 4.27
C TYR A 115 0.50 8.30 3.04
N ASN A 116 0.93 9.56 3.12
CA ASN A 116 0.85 10.51 2.01
C ASN A 116 1.90 10.25 0.90
N SER A 117 2.93 9.43 1.17
CA SER A 117 3.93 9.03 0.18
C SER A 117 3.61 7.72 -0.54
N ILE A 118 2.46 7.09 -0.24
CA ILE A 118 2.07 5.81 -0.83
C ILE A 118 1.87 5.94 -2.34
N PRO A 119 2.59 5.15 -3.15
CA PRO A 119 2.47 5.21 -4.60
C PRO A 119 1.24 4.45 -5.13
N ASP A 120 1.11 4.37 -6.47
CA ASP A 120 0.14 3.48 -7.11
C ASP A 120 0.33 2.04 -6.63
N ILE A 121 -0.77 1.30 -6.54
CA ILE A 121 -0.83 -0.05 -5.99
C ILE A 121 0.08 -1.06 -6.72
N ARG A 122 0.36 -0.81 -8.01
CA ARG A 122 1.20 -1.68 -8.84
C ARG A 122 2.70 -1.49 -8.59
N LEU A 123 3.06 -0.41 -7.90
CA LEU A 123 4.43 -0.08 -7.56
C LEU A 123 4.84 -0.73 -6.23
N ASP A 124 6.06 -0.45 -5.79
CA ASP A 124 6.55 -0.87 -4.49
C ASP A 124 5.69 -0.29 -3.36
N GLN A 125 5.31 -1.12 -2.39
CA GLN A 125 4.44 -0.76 -1.27
C GLN A 125 5.18 -0.64 0.06
N SER A 126 6.49 -0.38 0.03
CA SER A 126 7.28 -0.20 1.26
C SER A 126 6.72 0.94 2.11
N SER A 127 6.34 2.07 1.51
CA SER A 127 5.70 3.18 2.24
C SER A 127 4.36 2.78 2.89
N THR A 128 3.59 1.87 2.28
CA THR A 128 2.34 1.34 2.86
C THR A 128 2.64 0.49 4.09
N MET A 129 3.67 -0.35 4.03
CA MET A 129 4.12 -1.18 5.16
C MET A 129 4.66 -0.33 6.31
N GLU A 130 5.45 0.70 6.00
CA GLU A 130 5.97 1.65 7.00
C GLU A 130 4.83 2.44 7.66
N ALA A 131 3.86 2.95 6.88
CA ALA A 131 2.69 3.63 7.41
C ALA A 131 1.89 2.72 8.35
N LEU A 132 1.64 1.46 7.95
CA LEU A 132 0.92 0.48 8.77
C LEU A 132 1.65 0.23 10.10
N THR A 133 2.97 0.06 10.04
CA THR A 133 3.81 -0.19 11.22
C THR A 133 3.80 1.00 12.18
N GLU A 134 3.97 2.23 11.65
CA GLU A 134 4.00 3.44 12.48
C GLU A 134 2.63 3.74 13.10
N PHE A 135 1.51 3.54 12.36
CA PHE A 135 0.16 3.70 12.93
C PHE A 135 -0.16 2.66 14.00
N SER A 136 0.23 1.41 13.80
CA SER A 136 0.05 0.35 14.81
C SER A 136 0.86 0.68 16.06
N THR A 137 2.12 1.05 15.89
CA THR A 137 3.00 1.48 16.98
C THR A 137 2.45 2.73 17.69
N PHE A 138 1.87 3.67 16.96
CA PHE A 138 1.22 4.85 17.54
C PHE A 138 0.09 4.46 18.50
N LEU A 139 -0.79 3.53 18.11
CA LEU A 139 -1.88 3.05 18.97
C LEU A 139 -1.38 2.26 20.19
N ASP A 140 -0.26 1.53 20.05
CA ASP A 140 0.36 0.81 21.18
C ASP A 140 0.89 1.80 22.23
N TYR A 141 1.50 2.91 21.81
CA TYR A 141 2.01 3.94 22.71
C TYR A 141 0.91 4.85 23.29
N PHE A 142 -0.17 5.09 22.52
CA PHE A 142 -1.26 6.01 22.87
C PHE A 142 -2.63 5.34 22.72
N PRO A 143 -2.95 4.32 23.54
CA PRO A 143 -4.20 3.56 23.39
C PRO A 143 -5.46 4.39 23.66
N GLU A 144 -5.33 5.49 24.41
CA GLU A 144 -6.42 6.40 24.79
C GLU A 144 -6.43 7.72 23.98
N THR A 145 -5.71 7.75 22.85
CA THR A 145 -5.67 8.93 21.98
C THR A 145 -7.05 9.27 21.42
N SER A 146 -7.33 10.55 21.26
CA SER A 146 -8.53 11.04 20.54
C SER A 146 -8.51 10.68 19.05
N LEU A 147 -7.36 10.32 18.48
CA LEU A 147 -7.17 9.91 17.09
C LEU A 147 -7.38 8.42 16.86
N LYS A 148 -7.74 7.64 17.89
CA LYS A 148 -7.85 6.17 17.84
C LYS A 148 -8.74 5.67 16.70
N ALA A 149 -9.98 6.13 16.64
CA ALA A 149 -10.94 5.69 15.63
C ALA A 149 -10.45 5.99 14.21
N GLN A 150 -9.99 7.22 13.97
CA GLN A 150 -9.43 7.62 12.68
C GLN A 150 -8.21 6.78 12.30
N THR A 151 -7.33 6.50 13.25
CA THR A 151 -6.12 5.69 13.01
C THR A 151 -6.48 4.24 12.68
N GLN A 152 -7.47 3.66 13.36
CA GLN A 152 -7.96 2.31 13.08
C GLN A 152 -8.55 2.22 11.66
N ASP A 153 -9.31 3.22 11.23
CA ASP A 153 -9.83 3.28 9.85
C ASP A 153 -8.72 3.35 8.81
N VAL A 154 -7.66 4.13 9.10
CA VAL A 154 -6.48 4.20 8.21
C VAL A 154 -5.75 2.86 8.16
N ILE A 155 -5.53 2.21 9.30
CA ILE A 155 -4.90 0.88 9.36
C ILE A 155 -5.69 -0.13 8.51
N PHE A 156 -7.02 -0.16 8.65
CA PHE A 156 -7.87 -1.03 7.86
C PHE A 156 -7.70 -0.77 6.35
N ASN A 157 -7.74 0.50 5.93
CA ASN A 157 -7.58 0.87 4.53
C ASN A 157 -6.19 0.51 3.97
N LEU A 158 -5.12 0.62 4.79
CA LEU A 158 -3.77 0.22 4.41
C LEU A 158 -3.66 -1.29 4.22
N GLN A 159 -4.25 -2.08 5.10
CA GLN A 159 -4.30 -3.53 4.98
C GLN A 159 -5.06 -3.95 3.73
N ASP A 160 -6.23 -3.35 3.48
CA ASP A 160 -7.03 -3.65 2.28
C ASP A 160 -6.27 -3.31 0.99
N LYS A 161 -5.49 -2.22 0.99
CA LYS A 161 -4.60 -1.86 -0.13
C LYS A 161 -3.49 -2.90 -0.37
N LEU A 162 -2.87 -3.42 0.68
CA LEU A 162 -1.87 -4.49 0.55
C LEU A 162 -2.49 -5.78 0.00
N VAL A 163 -3.67 -6.14 0.49
CA VAL A 163 -4.43 -7.29 -0.04
C VAL A 163 -4.81 -7.11 -1.50
N GLU A 164 -5.18 -5.89 -1.90
CA GLU A 164 -5.46 -5.57 -3.31
C GLU A 164 -4.23 -5.84 -4.19
N LYS A 165 -3.04 -5.46 -3.75
CA LYS A 165 -1.79 -5.76 -4.47
C LYS A 165 -1.60 -7.27 -4.64
N GLU A 166 -1.75 -8.04 -3.55
CA GLU A 166 -1.61 -9.49 -3.60
C GLU A 166 -2.68 -10.14 -4.49
N PHE A 167 -3.91 -9.63 -4.46
CA PHE A 167 -4.95 -10.08 -5.38
C PHE A 167 -4.59 -9.83 -6.84
N LEU A 168 -4.09 -8.63 -7.18
CA LEU A 168 -3.66 -8.33 -8.55
C LEU A 168 -2.51 -9.23 -9.00
N SER A 169 -1.58 -9.56 -8.09
CA SER A 169 -0.48 -10.49 -8.35
C SER A 169 -0.99 -11.91 -8.56
N ALA A 170 -1.86 -12.41 -7.70
CA ALA A 170 -2.47 -13.73 -7.82
C ALA A 170 -3.30 -13.84 -9.12
N LYS A 171 -4.09 -12.80 -9.42
CA LYS A 171 -4.87 -12.73 -10.65
C LYS A 171 -4.00 -12.74 -11.90
N MET A 172 -2.88 -12.02 -11.89
CA MET A 172 -1.91 -12.05 -13.00
C MET A 172 -1.37 -13.47 -13.22
N TYR A 173 -0.96 -14.18 -12.16
CA TYR A 173 -0.52 -15.57 -12.28
C TYR A 173 -1.64 -16.49 -12.80
N TYR A 174 -2.87 -16.30 -12.33
CA TYR A 174 -4.01 -17.05 -12.82
C TYR A 174 -4.24 -16.82 -14.34
N ASP A 175 -4.25 -15.56 -14.78
CA ASP A 175 -4.47 -15.18 -16.18
C ASP A 175 -3.33 -15.72 -17.09
N LEU A 176 -2.12 -15.86 -16.58
CA LEU A 176 -0.97 -16.46 -17.27
C LEU A 176 -0.94 -18.00 -17.20
N GLY A 177 -1.80 -18.61 -16.39
CA GLY A 177 -1.74 -20.01 -15.99
C GLY A 177 -1.53 -21.06 -17.09
N SER A 178 -2.07 -20.83 -18.29
CA SER A 178 -1.93 -21.73 -19.45
C SER A 178 -0.92 -21.25 -20.50
N TYR A 179 -0.14 -20.19 -20.21
CA TYR A 179 0.85 -19.67 -21.15
C TYR A 179 2.06 -20.59 -21.26
N LEU A 180 2.31 -21.13 -22.48
CA LEU A 180 3.36 -22.11 -22.75
C LEU A 180 4.80 -21.61 -22.47
N GLY A 181 5.03 -20.30 -22.39
CA GLY A 181 6.33 -19.71 -22.06
C GLY A 181 6.85 -20.05 -20.66
N ASN A 182 5.99 -20.60 -19.82
CA ASN A 182 6.32 -20.95 -18.43
C ASN A 182 6.74 -22.41 -18.22
N MET A 183 6.93 -23.16 -19.27
CA MET A 183 7.68 -24.43 -19.20
C MET A 183 9.18 -24.11 -19.00
N THR A 184 9.48 -23.24 -18.03
CA THR A 184 10.84 -22.98 -17.62
C THR A 184 11.38 -24.18 -16.85
N SER A 185 12.67 -24.37 -16.88
CA SER A 185 13.43 -25.46 -16.25
C SER A 185 13.22 -25.65 -14.74
N SER A 186 12.46 -24.79 -14.07
CA SER A 186 12.15 -24.87 -12.64
C SER A 186 10.80 -25.54 -12.30
N GLY A 187 10.01 -25.94 -13.28
CA GLY A 187 8.83 -26.80 -13.08
C GLY A 187 7.64 -26.19 -12.34
N CYS A 188 7.68 -24.90 -11.97
CA CYS A 188 6.55 -24.22 -11.30
C CYS A 188 5.54 -23.73 -12.33
N SER A 189 4.26 -24.07 -12.11
CA SER A 189 3.15 -23.58 -12.90
C SER A 189 2.68 -22.21 -12.38
N ASN A 190 2.17 -21.33 -13.26
CA ASN A 190 1.56 -20.08 -12.81
C ASN A 190 0.37 -20.30 -11.90
N TYR A 191 -0.39 -21.40 -12.06
CA TYR A 191 -1.45 -21.76 -11.13
C TYR A 191 -0.90 -22.07 -9.73
N GLU A 192 0.26 -22.73 -9.60
CA GLU A 192 0.91 -22.92 -8.30
C GLU A 192 1.32 -21.58 -7.69
N ALA A 193 1.89 -20.67 -8.48
CA ALA A 193 2.24 -19.33 -8.02
C ALA A 193 0.98 -18.54 -7.58
N CYS A 194 -0.14 -18.64 -8.32
CA CYS A 194 -1.41 -18.03 -7.93
C CYS A 194 -1.91 -18.59 -6.59
N ILE A 195 -1.92 -19.90 -6.42
CA ILE A 195 -2.35 -20.57 -5.17
C ILE A 195 -1.53 -20.05 -3.98
N VAL A 196 -0.20 -20.08 -4.10
CA VAL A 196 0.70 -19.62 -3.02
C VAL A 196 0.48 -18.16 -2.69
N THR A 197 0.43 -17.28 -3.70
CA THR A 197 0.21 -15.85 -3.49
C THR A 197 -1.14 -15.57 -2.82
N ALA A 198 -2.22 -16.16 -3.32
CA ALA A 198 -3.56 -15.95 -2.77
C ALA A 198 -3.70 -16.52 -1.35
N GLN A 199 -3.16 -17.71 -1.07
CA GLN A 199 -3.19 -18.31 0.27
C GLN A 199 -2.36 -17.52 1.29
N ASN A 200 -1.19 -17.01 0.89
CA ASN A 200 -0.40 -16.13 1.74
C ASN A 200 -1.17 -14.84 2.05
N ALA A 201 -1.81 -14.23 1.06
CA ALA A 201 -2.62 -13.04 1.28
C ALA A 201 -3.78 -13.30 2.26
N LEU A 202 -4.50 -14.40 2.11
CA LEU A 202 -5.59 -14.78 3.03
C LEU A 202 -5.11 -15.00 4.47
N LYS A 203 -3.90 -15.51 4.64
CA LYS A 203 -3.27 -15.78 5.94
C LYS A 203 -2.72 -14.50 6.57
N ASP A 204 -1.99 -13.69 5.79
CA ASP A 204 -1.26 -12.53 6.31
C ASP A 204 -2.19 -11.34 6.58
N TYR A 205 -3.36 -11.30 5.91
CA TYR A 205 -4.36 -10.24 6.05
C TYR A 205 -5.73 -10.78 6.46
N PRO A 206 -5.89 -11.32 7.68
CA PRO A 206 -7.14 -11.96 8.12
C PRO A 206 -8.32 -10.98 8.21
N TYR A 207 -8.04 -9.67 8.32
CA TYR A 207 -9.04 -8.60 8.42
C TYR A 207 -9.33 -7.89 7.09
N ALA A 208 -8.87 -8.46 5.97
CA ALA A 208 -9.22 -7.96 4.64
C ALA A 208 -10.75 -7.94 4.43
N SER A 209 -11.20 -7.07 3.54
CA SER A 209 -12.63 -6.97 3.22
C SER A 209 -13.19 -8.34 2.79
N PRO A 210 -14.42 -8.70 3.21
CA PRO A 210 -15.03 -9.98 2.87
C PRO A 210 -15.07 -10.23 1.36
N SER A 211 -15.34 -9.21 0.57
CA SER A 211 -15.33 -9.29 -0.91
C SER A 211 -13.97 -9.68 -1.47
N ARG A 212 -12.89 -9.11 -0.93
CA ARG A 212 -11.53 -9.43 -1.39
C ARG A 212 -11.09 -10.83 -0.96
N ARG A 213 -11.47 -11.25 0.25
CA ARG A 213 -11.25 -12.62 0.70
C ARG A 213 -11.97 -13.63 -0.19
N GLU A 214 -13.23 -13.36 -0.55
CA GLU A 214 -14.02 -14.18 -1.49
C GLU A 214 -13.34 -14.32 -2.85
N GLU A 215 -12.87 -13.19 -3.42
CA GLU A 215 -12.17 -13.18 -4.71
C GLU A 215 -10.84 -13.95 -4.69
N LEU A 216 -10.06 -13.84 -3.61
CA LEU A 216 -8.84 -14.62 -3.42
C LEU A 216 -9.15 -16.11 -3.29
N SER A 217 -10.15 -16.49 -2.49
CA SER A 217 -10.52 -17.89 -2.26
C SER A 217 -11.02 -18.57 -3.54
N ILE A 218 -11.84 -17.88 -4.33
CA ILE A 218 -12.27 -18.45 -5.63
C ILE A 218 -11.11 -18.58 -6.63
N LEU A 219 -10.11 -17.68 -6.59
CA LEU A 219 -8.89 -17.82 -7.41
C LEU A 219 -8.08 -19.04 -6.99
N VAL A 220 -7.99 -19.36 -5.70
CA VAL A 220 -7.32 -20.59 -5.22
C VAL A 220 -8.05 -21.83 -5.78
N LEU A 221 -9.37 -21.89 -5.63
CA LEU A 221 -10.17 -23.00 -6.14
C LEU A 221 -10.01 -23.20 -7.65
N ARG A 222 -10.15 -22.13 -8.43
CA ARG A 222 -9.94 -22.14 -9.88
C ARG A 222 -8.54 -22.64 -10.26
N SER A 223 -7.52 -22.15 -9.56
CA SER A 223 -6.13 -22.48 -9.84
C SER A 223 -5.81 -23.92 -9.51
N LYS A 224 -6.28 -24.46 -8.38
CA LYS A 224 -6.16 -25.87 -8.03
C LYS A 224 -6.84 -26.78 -9.08
N TYR A 225 -8.02 -26.39 -9.51
CA TYR A 225 -8.75 -27.11 -10.55
C TYR A 225 -8.00 -27.14 -11.90
N HIS A 226 -7.51 -26.00 -12.38
CA HIS A 226 -6.75 -25.93 -13.63
C HIS A 226 -5.41 -26.66 -13.52
N LEU A 227 -4.74 -26.57 -12.37
CA LEU A 227 -3.52 -27.32 -12.10
C LEU A 227 -3.75 -28.83 -12.14
N ALA A 228 -4.88 -29.31 -11.58
CA ALA A 228 -5.28 -30.73 -11.63
C ALA A 228 -5.50 -31.20 -13.06
N ARG A 229 -6.20 -30.41 -13.88
CA ARG A 229 -6.48 -30.72 -15.29
C ARG A 229 -5.20 -30.83 -16.15
N GLN A 230 -4.19 -30.00 -15.87
CA GLN A 230 -2.93 -29.97 -16.60
C GLN A 230 -1.90 -31.00 -16.09
N SER A 231 -2.24 -31.74 -15.04
CA SER A 231 -1.32 -32.69 -14.40
C SER A 231 -1.22 -33.99 -15.17
N ILE A 232 -0.06 -34.62 -15.05
CA ILE A 232 0.13 -36.02 -15.44
C ILE A 232 -0.80 -36.93 -14.62
N ILE A 233 -1.15 -38.09 -15.18
CA ILE A 233 -2.18 -38.96 -14.63
C ILE A 233 -1.88 -39.40 -13.18
N GLU A 234 -0.61 -39.60 -12.86
CA GLU A 234 -0.14 -40.03 -11.54
C GLU A 234 -0.44 -39.03 -10.43
N LYS A 235 -0.44 -37.70 -10.75
CA LYS A 235 -0.70 -36.62 -9.79
C LYS A 235 -2.13 -36.07 -9.91
N ARG A 236 -2.85 -36.44 -10.95
CA ARG A 236 -4.15 -35.84 -11.29
C ARG A 236 -5.19 -36.09 -10.21
N ILE A 237 -5.31 -37.31 -9.75
CA ILE A 237 -6.29 -37.71 -8.71
C ILE A 237 -6.03 -36.94 -7.41
N GLU A 238 -4.80 -36.85 -6.96
CA GLU A 238 -4.42 -36.09 -5.76
C GLU A 238 -4.83 -34.63 -5.90
N ARG A 239 -4.45 -33.97 -7.00
CA ARG A 239 -4.74 -32.56 -7.24
C ARG A 239 -6.24 -32.26 -7.41
N PHE A 240 -7.04 -33.19 -7.98
CA PHE A 240 -8.48 -33.02 -7.99
C PHE A 240 -9.10 -33.17 -6.59
N ARG A 241 -8.54 -33.99 -5.72
CA ARG A 241 -8.93 -34.03 -4.30
C ARG A 241 -8.62 -32.72 -3.58
N ASP A 242 -7.45 -32.14 -3.84
CA ASP A 242 -7.11 -30.81 -3.31
C ASP A 242 -8.08 -29.71 -3.77
N ALA A 243 -8.62 -29.82 -5.00
CA ALA A 243 -9.66 -28.92 -5.48
C ALA A 243 -11.02 -29.17 -4.81
N ILE A 244 -11.36 -30.43 -4.52
CA ILE A 244 -12.57 -30.78 -3.76
C ILE A 244 -12.49 -30.23 -2.33
N ASP A 245 -11.35 -30.41 -1.66
CA ASP A 245 -11.14 -29.89 -0.31
C ASP A 245 -11.23 -28.35 -0.29
N GLU A 246 -10.69 -27.68 -1.30
CA GLU A 246 -10.80 -26.22 -1.44
C GLU A 246 -12.24 -25.76 -1.69
N TYR A 247 -13.04 -26.55 -2.45
CA TYR A 247 -14.46 -26.24 -2.62
C TYR A 247 -15.20 -26.25 -1.28
N TYR A 248 -14.98 -27.26 -0.44
CA TYR A 248 -15.63 -27.30 0.88
C TYR A 248 -15.18 -26.15 1.78
N ALA A 249 -13.92 -25.75 1.71
CA ALA A 249 -13.44 -24.58 2.43
C ALA A 249 -14.14 -23.30 1.95
N PHE A 250 -14.24 -23.12 0.61
CA PHE A 250 -14.93 -21.99 0.00
C PHE A 250 -16.44 -21.96 0.33
N GLU A 251 -17.14 -23.08 0.20
CA GLU A 251 -18.58 -23.19 0.52
C GLU A 251 -18.86 -22.87 2.00
N ASN A 252 -17.98 -23.32 2.91
CA ASN A 252 -18.12 -23.05 4.34
C ASN A 252 -17.90 -21.58 4.70
N GLU A 253 -16.90 -20.92 4.06
CA GLU A 253 -16.59 -19.52 4.36
C GLU A 253 -17.53 -18.55 3.64
N PHE A 254 -17.98 -18.89 2.40
CA PHE A 254 -18.79 -18.01 1.53
C PHE A 254 -20.05 -18.71 0.99
N PRO A 255 -20.99 -19.16 1.83
CA PRO A 255 -22.17 -19.94 1.40
C PRO A 255 -23.09 -19.18 0.43
N GLU A 256 -23.15 -17.84 0.55
CA GLU A 256 -23.96 -16.95 -0.31
C GLU A 256 -23.14 -16.31 -1.45
N SER A 257 -21.99 -16.88 -1.78
CA SER A 257 -21.09 -16.34 -2.81
C SER A 257 -21.75 -16.27 -4.18
N GLN A 258 -21.52 -15.18 -4.90
CA GLN A 258 -21.87 -15.06 -6.32
C GLN A 258 -21.15 -16.11 -7.19
N TYR A 259 -20.02 -16.65 -6.75
CA TYR A 259 -19.24 -17.68 -7.41
C TYR A 259 -19.68 -19.10 -7.08
N MET A 260 -20.65 -19.30 -6.18
CA MET A 260 -21.07 -20.63 -5.71
C MET A 260 -21.49 -21.57 -6.85
N ARG A 261 -22.18 -21.06 -7.86
CA ARG A 261 -22.55 -21.86 -9.04
C ARG A 261 -21.33 -22.40 -9.79
N GLU A 262 -20.31 -21.58 -9.94
CA GLU A 262 -19.06 -21.97 -10.59
C GLU A 262 -18.27 -22.95 -9.71
N ALA A 263 -18.13 -22.65 -8.42
CA ALA A 263 -17.47 -23.53 -7.45
C ALA A 263 -18.09 -24.92 -7.46
N LYS A 264 -19.42 -25.01 -7.45
CA LYS A 264 -20.15 -26.28 -7.53
C LYS A 264 -19.93 -27.05 -8.83
N ASN A 265 -19.78 -26.34 -9.95
CA ASN A 265 -19.42 -26.98 -11.22
C ASN A 265 -18.01 -27.56 -11.19
N ILE A 266 -17.06 -26.85 -10.60
CA ILE A 266 -15.69 -27.33 -10.37
C ILE A 266 -15.71 -28.59 -9.50
N PHE A 267 -16.43 -28.55 -8.40
CA PHE A 267 -16.58 -29.68 -7.48
C PHE A 267 -17.15 -30.93 -8.19
N ASN A 268 -18.31 -30.81 -8.86
CA ASN A 268 -18.95 -31.91 -9.54
C ASN A 268 -18.06 -32.55 -10.63
N HIS A 269 -17.29 -31.71 -11.33
CA HIS A 269 -16.34 -32.20 -12.33
C HIS A 269 -15.19 -32.94 -11.66
N SER A 270 -14.62 -32.37 -10.59
CA SER A 270 -13.52 -32.96 -9.84
C SER A 270 -13.88 -34.32 -9.26
N GLU A 271 -15.06 -34.46 -8.65
CA GLU A 271 -15.57 -35.76 -8.15
C GLU A 271 -15.70 -36.80 -9.27
N ARG A 272 -16.22 -36.38 -10.43
CA ARG A 272 -16.37 -37.28 -11.59
C ARG A 272 -15.01 -37.82 -12.05
N VAL A 273 -14.00 -36.95 -12.16
CA VAL A 273 -12.65 -37.37 -12.58
C VAL A 273 -12.00 -38.29 -11.53
N VAL A 274 -12.14 -37.98 -10.23
CA VAL A 274 -11.64 -38.85 -9.16
C VAL A 274 -12.31 -40.22 -9.20
N SER A 275 -13.64 -40.28 -9.43
CA SER A 275 -14.38 -41.54 -9.53
C SER A 275 -14.00 -42.38 -10.76
N LYS A 276 -13.60 -41.73 -11.88
CA LYS A 276 -13.11 -42.34 -13.12
C LYS A 276 -11.60 -42.65 -13.07
N LYS A 277 -10.95 -42.65 -11.90
CA LYS A 277 -9.52 -42.90 -11.70
C LYS A 277 -8.60 -41.95 -12.43
N GLY A 278 -9.02 -40.71 -12.65
CA GLY A 278 -8.22 -39.63 -13.24
C GLY A 278 -8.39 -39.46 -14.76
N ASP A 279 -9.27 -40.22 -15.41
CA ASP A 279 -9.54 -40.02 -16.83
C ASP A 279 -10.37 -38.74 -17.04
N LEU A 280 -9.92 -37.92 -18.01
CA LEU A 280 -10.63 -36.74 -18.46
C LEU A 280 -11.55 -37.11 -19.65
N ASP A 281 -12.71 -36.51 -19.69
CA ASP A 281 -13.64 -36.69 -20.85
C ASP A 281 -13.05 -36.01 -22.10
N GLU A 282 -13.42 -36.46 -23.31
CA GLU A 282 -12.92 -35.88 -24.58
C GLU A 282 -13.24 -34.38 -24.69
N ASP A 283 -14.40 -33.94 -24.21
CA ASP A 283 -14.83 -32.54 -24.18
C ASP A 283 -13.91 -31.67 -23.32
N ASP A 284 -13.30 -32.23 -22.28
CA ASP A 284 -12.37 -31.53 -21.38
C ASP A 284 -11.03 -31.27 -22.07
N VAL A 285 -10.58 -32.19 -22.93
CA VAL A 285 -9.34 -32.06 -23.70
C VAL A 285 -9.50 -31.06 -24.84
N GLU A 286 -10.65 -31.06 -25.53
CA GLU A 286 -10.93 -30.18 -26.67
C GLU A 286 -11.07 -28.70 -26.23
N SER A 287 -11.65 -28.44 -25.04
CA SER A 287 -11.79 -27.08 -24.50
C SER A 287 -10.45 -26.41 -24.23
N ASP A 288 -9.44 -27.17 -23.80
CA ASP A 288 -8.09 -26.65 -23.53
C ASP A 288 -7.30 -26.37 -24.82
N VAL A 289 -7.42 -27.24 -25.83
CA VAL A 289 -6.82 -27.03 -27.15
C VAL A 289 -7.42 -25.80 -27.84
N THR A 290 -8.71 -25.57 -27.70
CA THR A 290 -9.40 -24.41 -28.30
C THR A 290 -8.97 -23.09 -27.65
N LYS A 291 -8.72 -23.05 -26.33
CA LYS A 291 -8.19 -21.88 -25.62
C LYS A 291 -6.75 -21.57 -26.02
N ILE A 292 -5.90 -22.60 -26.16
CA ILE A 292 -4.51 -22.46 -26.61
C ILE A 292 -4.45 -21.89 -28.05
N ASN A 293 -5.36 -22.33 -28.94
CA ASN A 293 -5.42 -21.84 -30.31
C ASN A 293 -5.97 -20.41 -30.41
N LYS A 294 -6.88 -19.99 -29.53
CA LYS A 294 -7.34 -18.58 -29.45
C LYS A 294 -6.26 -17.64 -28.95
N SER A 295 -5.46 -18.04 -27.95
CA SER A 295 -4.35 -17.23 -27.48
C SER A 295 -3.23 -17.06 -28.52
N LYS A 296 -2.98 -18.07 -29.37
CA LYS A 296 -2.04 -17.97 -30.50
C LYS A 296 -2.50 -17.00 -31.60
N LYS A 297 -3.82 -16.84 -31.81
CA LYS A 297 -4.36 -15.89 -32.81
C LYS A 297 -4.29 -14.42 -32.38
N ILE A 298 -4.28 -14.15 -31.09
CA ILE A 298 -4.19 -12.77 -30.55
C ILE A 298 -2.76 -12.22 -30.65
N ASN A 299 -1.74 -13.08 -30.69
CA ASN A 299 -0.34 -12.68 -30.77
C ASN A 299 0.22 -12.54 -32.21
N HIS A 300 -0.63 -12.64 -33.23
CA HIS A 300 -0.25 -12.52 -34.65
C HIS A 300 -1.00 -11.40 -35.40
N ASN A 301 -1.68 -10.52 -34.68
CA ASN A 301 -2.22 -9.25 -35.17
C ASN A 301 -1.63 -8.11 -34.26
#